data_ac30474426cb6d73a8ae6f28abc2d4eb
#
_entry.id   ac30474426cb6d73a8ae6f28abc2d4eb
#
_cell.length_a   1.000
_cell.length_b   1.000
_cell.length_c   1.000
_cell.angle_alpha   90.00
_cell.angle_beta   90.00
_cell.angle_gamma   90.00
#
_symmetry.space_group_name_H-M   'P 1'
#
loop_
_entity.id
_entity.type
_entity.pdbx_description
1 polymer ?
#
loop_
_entity_poly.entity_id
_entity_poly.type
_entity_poly.pdbx_seq_one_letter_code
_entity_poly.pdbx_strand_id
1 'polypeptide(L)'
;MRQTKTPHSCGHRVARLATLVMLLGFLGALQSKAQTAYALYNDSTLTFYYDENQPDSNYFDMSFHTDPAYGKVPSWYELCDSVDTIVFDASFADYRPTDCTAWFCGYYLLKNIDGMENLHTDSVKSMNNMFCACSNLYNVDLSHFNTENVEDMSRMFYFSTGFSTLDLSYFNTKSVKDMSEMFYWSYYLGTIFASETFTVESVE
;
A
#
# COMPACT_ATOMS: atom_id res chain seq x y z
N MET A 1 22.71 51.73 84.09
CA MET A 1 21.39 52.31 84.27
C MET A 1 20.71 52.45 82.92
N ARG A 2 19.49 51.96 82.83
CA ARG A 2 18.49 52.13 81.76
C ARG A 2 18.75 51.49 80.37
N GLN A 3 18.06 50.39 80.19
CA GLN A 3 17.69 49.79 78.92
C GLN A 3 16.85 50.77 78.13
N THR A 4 17.03 50.80 76.81
CA THR A 4 16.02 51.28 75.89
C THR A 4 15.79 50.21 74.81
N LYS A 5 14.54 49.81 74.76
CA LYS A 5 13.97 48.84 73.84
C LYS A 5 14.03 49.36 72.41
N THR A 6 14.45 48.50 71.51
CA THR A 6 14.28 48.66 70.06
C THR A 6 12.87 48.30 69.62
N PRO A 7 12.23 49.06 68.69
CA PRO A 7 10.93 48.68 68.13
C PRO A 7 11.12 47.68 67.03
N HIS A 8 10.18 46.70 66.97
CA HIS A 8 10.02 45.71 65.96
C HIS A 8 9.72 46.37 64.63
N SER A 9 10.58 46.13 63.66
CA SER A 9 10.30 46.37 62.22
C SER A 9 9.52 45.22 61.66
N CYS A 10 8.29 45.51 61.25
CA CYS A 10 7.38 44.62 60.54
C CYS A 10 7.96 44.27 59.14
N GLY A 11 8.46 43.05 59.01
CA GLY A 11 8.91 42.58 57.74
C GLY A 11 7.77 42.38 56.78
N HIS A 12 7.73 43.22 55.76
CA HIS A 12 6.85 42.99 54.60
C HIS A 12 7.37 41.76 53.86
N ARG A 13 6.65 40.63 54.02
CA ARG A 13 6.73 39.51 53.11
C ARG A 13 6.14 40.00 51.80
N VAL A 14 6.99 40.46 50.90
CA VAL A 14 6.66 40.58 49.50
C VAL A 14 6.45 39.15 49.01
N ALA A 15 5.19 38.79 48.95
CA ALA A 15 4.77 37.61 48.19
C ALA A 15 5.26 37.83 46.75
N ARG A 16 6.34 37.16 46.39
CA ARG A 16 6.64 36.93 45.00
C ARG A 16 5.52 36.06 44.49
N LEU A 17 4.45 36.67 43.99
CA LEU A 17 3.59 36.06 43.03
C LEU A 17 4.53 35.67 41.88
N ALA A 18 4.94 34.43 41.86
CA ALA A 18 5.45 33.83 40.68
C ALA A 18 4.34 33.98 39.67
N THR A 19 4.54 34.91 38.76
CA THR A 19 3.80 34.93 37.50
C THR A 19 4.20 33.64 36.79
N LEU A 20 3.54 32.56 37.20
CA LEU A 20 3.40 31.38 36.36
C LEU A 20 2.57 31.88 35.19
N VAL A 21 3.23 32.62 34.31
CA VAL A 21 2.72 32.91 33.00
C VAL A 21 2.38 31.54 32.45
N MET A 22 1.09 31.32 32.33
CA MET A 22 0.56 30.24 31.54
C MET A 22 1.16 30.34 30.13
N LEU A 23 2.27 29.67 29.96
CA LEU A 23 2.70 29.13 28.67
C LEU A 23 1.82 27.91 28.34
N LEU A 24 0.53 27.97 28.71
CA LEU A 24 -0.56 27.11 28.33
C LEU A 24 -1.31 27.76 27.17
N GLY A 25 -0.58 28.27 26.23
CA GLY A 25 -1.18 28.87 25.09
C GLY A 25 -0.35 28.54 23.89
N PHE A 26 -0.81 27.63 23.08
CA PHE A 26 -0.25 27.15 21.81
C PHE A 26 0.72 25.96 21.90
N LEU A 27 0.40 24.93 22.71
CA LEU A 27 0.38 23.63 22.07
C LEU A 27 -0.96 23.58 21.30
N GLY A 28 -1.04 24.27 20.18
CA GLY A 28 -1.87 23.81 19.10
C GLY A 28 -1.45 22.37 18.91
N ALA A 29 -2.30 21.41 19.27
CA ALA A 29 -2.11 20.07 18.84
C ALA A 29 -1.86 20.17 17.34
N LEU A 30 -0.63 19.97 16.91
CA LEU A 30 -0.35 19.52 15.56
C LEU A 30 -1.12 18.22 15.51
N GLN A 31 -2.38 18.32 15.10
CA GLN A 31 -3.19 17.17 14.77
C GLN A 31 -2.49 16.61 13.55
N SER A 32 -1.58 15.65 13.75
CA SER A 32 -0.98 14.94 12.63
C SER A 32 -2.15 14.39 11.83
N LYS A 33 -2.22 14.73 10.57
CA LYS A 33 -3.20 14.16 9.65
C LYS A 33 -2.96 12.65 9.68
N ALA A 34 -4.01 11.85 9.76
CA ALA A 34 -3.84 10.40 9.73
C ALA A 34 -3.23 9.99 8.40
N GLN A 35 -2.30 9.04 8.41
CA GLN A 35 -1.79 8.42 7.19
C GLN A 35 -2.93 7.75 6.43
N THR A 36 -2.97 7.95 5.14
CA THR A 36 -3.94 7.34 4.23
C THR A 36 -3.25 6.75 3.03
N ALA A 37 -3.76 5.62 2.53
CA ALA A 37 -3.27 5.04 1.29
C ALA A 37 -4.07 5.62 0.11
N TYR A 38 -3.34 6.07 -0.91
CA TYR A 38 -3.91 6.66 -2.12
C TYR A 38 -2.96 6.49 -3.30
N ALA A 39 -3.47 6.73 -4.52
CA ALA A 39 -2.65 6.78 -5.71
C ALA A 39 -2.85 8.09 -6.48
N LEU A 40 -1.78 8.56 -7.12
CA LEU A 40 -1.79 9.74 -8.00
C LEU A 40 -1.39 9.33 -9.40
N TYR A 41 -2.13 9.83 -10.39
CA TYR A 41 -1.80 9.68 -11.80
C TYR A 41 -1.22 10.96 -12.37
N ASN A 42 -0.04 10.86 -12.98
CA ASN A 42 0.62 11.95 -13.68
C ASN A 42 1.50 11.40 -14.81
N ASP A 43 1.40 11.97 -16.00
CA ASP A 43 2.27 11.68 -17.17
C ASP A 43 2.47 10.16 -17.42
N SER A 44 1.38 9.41 -17.56
CA SER A 44 1.35 7.95 -17.72
C SER A 44 1.89 7.11 -16.54
N THR A 45 2.20 7.75 -15.42
CA THR A 45 2.67 7.08 -14.20
C THR A 45 1.57 7.09 -13.14
N LEU A 46 1.31 5.93 -12.54
CA LEU A 46 0.45 5.77 -11.36
C LEU A 46 1.33 5.48 -10.15
N THR A 47 1.37 6.42 -9.18
CA THR A 47 2.19 6.29 -7.98
C THR A 47 1.34 6.10 -6.73
N PHE A 48 1.66 5.07 -5.95
CA PHE A 48 0.99 4.72 -4.70
C PHE A 48 1.74 5.29 -3.50
N TYR A 49 1.01 5.89 -2.56
CA TYR A 49 1.50 6.52 -1.34
C TYR A 49 0.74 6.04 -0.10
N TYR A 50 1.39 6.08 1.05
CA TYR A 50 0.75 5.93 2.36
C TYR A 50 1.34 6.94 3.34
N ASP A 51 0.79 8.14 3.37
CA ASP A 51 1.31 9.25 4.18
C ASP A 51 0.20 10.23 4.61
N GLU A 52 0.61 11.35 5.19
CA GLU A 52 -0.27 12.44 5.62
C GLU A 52 -0.54 13.48 4.52
N ASN A 53 0.03 13.31 3.30
CA ASN A 53 0.04 14.32 2.25
C ASN A 53 -1.04 14.11 1.18
N GLN A 54 -2.00 13.19 1.42
CA GLN A 54 -3.09 12.97 0.47
C GLN A 54 -3.74 14.31 0.07
N PRO A 55 -3.81 14.63 -1.22
CA PRO A 55 -4.44 15.86 -1.70
C PRO A 55 -5.97 15.86 -1.46
N ASP A 56 -6.58 17.04 -1.48
CA ASP A 56 -8.04 17.18 -1.31
C ASP A 56 -8.85 16.65 -2.51
N SER A 57 -8.22 16.51 -3.68
CA SER A 57 -8.84 16.02 -4.92
C SER A 57 -7.82 15.43 -5.88
N ASN A 58 -8.30 14.81 -6.97
CA ASN A 58 -7.48 14.21 -8.04
C ASN A 58 -6.56 13.09 -7.56
N TYR A 59 -7.06 12.24 -6.67
CA TYR A 59 -6.42 11.02 -6.24
C TYR A 59 -7.38 9.84 -6.36
N PHE A 60 -6.84 8.64 -6.34
CA PHE A 60 -7.57 7.38 -6.24
C PHE A 60 -7.39 6.83 -4.83
N ASP A 61 -8.48 6.50 -4.17
CA ASP A 61 -8.45 5.80 -2.89
C ASP A 61 -8.26 4.29 -3.09
N MET A 62 -8.07 3.55 -2.02
CA MET A 62 -7.87 2.08 -2.09
C MET A 62 -9.20 1.30 -2.14
N SER A 63 -10.28 1.94 -2.58
CA SER A 63 -11.59 1.31 -2.72
C SER A 63 -11.73 0.47 -4.00
N PHE A 64 -12.77 -0.33 -4.03
CA PHE A 64 -13.14 -1.15 -5.18
C PHE A 64 -14.57 -0.81 -5.63
N HIS A 65 -14.81 -0.99 -6.93
CA HIS A 65 -16.16 -0.96 -7.51
C HIS A 65 -16.38 -2.21 -8.38
N THR A 66 -17.57 -2.35 -8.95
CA THR A 66 -17.89 -3.49 -9.82
C THR A 66 -17.90 -3.04 -11.28
N ASP A 67 -17.00 -3.61 -12.07
CA ASP A 67 -17.00 -3.51 -13.53
C ASP A 67 -17.82 -4.66 -14.14
N PRO A 68 -18.67 -4.42 -15.16
CA PRO A 68 -19.50 -5.46 -15.77
C PRO A 68 -18.73 -6.61 -16.42
N ALA A 69 -17.51 -6.37 -16.89
CA ALA A 69 -16.69 -7.36 -17.62
C ALA A 69 -15.72 -8.11 -16.70
N TYR A 70 -15.15 -7.40 -15.69
CA TYR A 70 -14.08 -7.92 -14.86
C TYR A 70 -14.47 -8.14 -13.39
N GLY A 71 -15.69 -7.74 -13.00
CA GLY A 71 -16.16 -7.88 -11.62
C GLY A 71 -15.58 -6.83 -10.70
N LYS A 72 -14.97 -7.23 -9.59
CA LYS A 72 -14.36 -6.33 -8.61
C LYS A 72 -13.06 -5.73 -9.16
N VAL A 73 -13.00 -4.40 -9.28
CA VAL A 73 -11.84 -3.65 -9.76
C VAL A 73 -11.55 -2.45 -8.86
N PRO A 74 -10.28 -2.00 -8.76
CA PRO A 74 -9.92 -0.86 -7.92
C PRO A 74 -10.38 0.48 -8.51
N SER A 75 -10.39 1.53 -7.70
CA SER A 75 -10.83 2.88 -8.09
C SER A 75 -10.04 3.46 -9.28
N TRP A 76 -8.79 3.04 -9.47
CA TRP A 76 -7.90 3.48 -10.56
C TRP A 76 -7.99 2.61 -11.83
N TYR A 77 -8.92 1.65 -11.89
CA TYR A 77 -9.06 0.72 -13.02
C TYR A 77 -9.24 1.44 -14.37
N GLU A 78 -9.94 2.59 -14.39
CA GLU A 78 -10.18 3.37 -15.60
C GLU A 78 -8.89 3.90 -16.27
N LEU A 79 -7.73 3.82 -15.60
CA LEU A 79 -6.44 4.22 -16.16
C LEU A 79 -5.72 3.10 -16.93
N CYS A 80 -6.33 1.96 -17.11
CA CYS A 80 -5.71 0.77 -17.72
C CYS A 80 -5.18 0.98 -19.16
N ASP A 81 -5.72 1.95 -19.88
CA ASP A 81 -5.31 2.35 -21.24
C ASP A 81 -4.37 3.57 -21.28
N SER A 82 -3.94 4.08 -20.13
CA SER A 82 -3.21 5.35 -20.02
C SER A 82 -1.90 5.23 -19.24
N VAL A 83 -1.74 4.19 -18.42
CA VAL A 83 -0.58 3.98 -17.55
C VAL A 83 0.43 3.03 -18.20
N ASP A 84 1.67 3.47 -18.30
CA ASP A 84 2.79 2.62 -18.72
C ASP A 84 3.81 2.33 -17.61
N THR A 85 3.75 3.07 -16.49
CA THR A 85 4.62 2.90 -15.34
C THR A 85 3.81 2.97 -14.04
N ILE A 86 4.10 2.04 -13.13
CA ILE A 86 3.58 2.04 -11.75
C ILE A 86 4.75 2.25 -10.80
N VAL A 87 4.53 3.04 -9.75
CA VAL A 87 5.51 3.27 -8.69
C VAL A 87 4.87 3.05 -7.33
N PHE A 88 5.49 2.23 -6.51
CA PHE A 88 5.20 2.19 -5.07
C PHE A 88 6.22 3.07 -4.36
N ASP A 89 5.78 4.26 -3.91
CA ASP A 89 6.64 5.17 -3.13
C ASP A 89 7.11 4.50 -1.83
N ALA A 90 8.26 4.92 -1.31
CA ALA A 90 8.80 4.35 -0.06
C ALA A 90 7.84 4.49 1.13
N SER A 91 6.95 5.49 1.14
CA SER A 91 5.91 5.64 2.17
C SER A 91 4.90 4.49 2.15
N PHE A 92 4.69 3.85 0.98
CA PHE A 92 3.75 2.75 0.86
C PHE A 92 4.18 1.49 1.61
N ALA A 93 5.46 1.38 2.00
CA ALA A 93 6.00 0.25 2.74
C ALA A 93 5.32 0.00 4.12
N ASP A 94 4.64 0.99 4.68
CA ASP A 94 3.88 0.84 5.93
C ASP A 94 2.41 0.44 5.71
N TYR A 95 1.92 0.48 4.47
CA TYR A 95 0.56 0.03 4.16
C TYR A 95 0.48 -1.49 4.06
N ARG A 96 -0.64 -2.06 4.50
CA ARG A 96 -0.91 -3.51 4.47
C ARG A 96 -2.25 -3.77 3.77
N PRO A 97 -2.25 -3.90 2.43
CA PRO A 97 -3.46 -4.26 1.71
C PRO A 97 -3.94 -5.66 2.15
N THR A 98 -5.25 -5.82 2.18
CA THR A 98 -5.88 -7.14 2.42
C THR A 98 -6.39 -7.78 1.14
N ASP A 99 -6.43 -7.00 0.06
CA ASP A 99 -6.96 -7.41 -1.24
C ASP A 99 -6.23 -6.68 -2.37
N CYS A 100 -5.68 -7.44 -3.31
CA CYS A 100 -5.01 -6.94 -4.51
C CYS A 100 -5.74 -7.36 -5.79
N THR A 101 -7.04 -7.68 -5.68
CA THR A 101 -7.87 -8.09 -6.82
C THR A 101 -7.82 -7.03 -7.92
N ALA A 102 -7.46 -7.48 -9.13
CA ALA A 102 -7.44 -6.69 -10.36
C ALA A 102 -6.63 -5.39 -10.31
N TRP A 103 -5.66 -5.25 -9.40
CA TRP A 103 -4.91 -3.98 -9.22
C TRP A 103 -4.32 -3.46 -10.53
N PHE A 104 -3.87 -4.34 -11.42
CA PHE A 104 -3.28 -3.98 -12.72
C PHE A 104 -3.96 -4.71 -13.88
N CYS A 105 -5.20 -5.16 -13.68
CA CYS A 105 -5.96 -5.87 -14.71
C CYS A 105 -6.24 -4.95 -15.90
N GLY A 106 -5.94 -5.44 -17.11
CA GLY A 106 -6.17 -4.69 -18.33
C GLY A 106 -5.12 -3.62 -18.65
N TYR A 107 -4.05 -3.50 -17.86
CA TYR A 107 -2.98 -2.52 -18.06
C TYR A 107 -2.06 -2.94 -19.22
N TYR A 108 -2.61 -2.98 -20.44
CA TYR A 108 -1.88 -3.50 -21.62
C TYR A 108 -0.72 -2.59 -22.07
N LEU A 109 -0.67 -1.33 -21.64
CA LEU A 109 0.45 -0.42 -21.89
C LEU A 109 1.56 -0.50 -20.82
N LEU A 110 1.28 -1.12 -19.67
CA LEU A 110 2.21 -1.20 -18.55
C LEU A 110 3.51 -1.93 -18.93
N LYS A 111 4.62 -1.27 -18.69
CA LYS A 111 5.98 -1.77 -18.99
C LYS A 111 6.81 -1.97 -17.74
N ASN A 112 6.65 -1.09 -16.75
CA ASN A 112 7.50 -1.06 -15.56
C ASN A 112 6.65 -0.95 -14.29
N ILE A 113 7.11 -1.63 -13.25
CA ILE A 113 6.62 -1.44 -11.87
C ILE A 113 7.85 -1.24 -11.00
N ASP A 114 8.01 -0.03 -10.46
CA ASP A 114 9.12 0.37 -9.62
C ASP A 114 8.70 0.35 -8.14
N GLY A 115 9.61 0.04 -7.23
CA GLY A 115 9.35 0.02 -5.79
C GLY A 115 8.46 -1.15 -5.33
N MET A 116 8.43 -2.28 -6.07
CA MET A 116 7.61 -3.44 -5.73
C MET A 116 7.92 -3.98 -4.33
N GLU A 117 9.13 -3.76 -3.82
CA GLU A 117 9.53 -4.07 -2.45
C GLU A 117 8.75 -3.32 -1.38
N ASN A 118 8.11 -2.20 -1.74
CA ASN A 118 7.25 -1.42 -0.85
C ASN A 118 5.80 -1.93 -0.81
N LEU A 119 5.44 -2.88 -1.68
CA LEU A 119 4.13 -3.54 -1.65
C LEU A 119 4.20 -4.79 -0.75
N HIS A 120 3.80 -4.65 0.50
CA HIS A 120 3.73 -5.77 1.44
C HIS A 120 2.42 -6.55 1.30
N THR A 121 2.53 -7.82 0.97
CA THR A 121 1.37 -8.69 0.68
C THR A 121 1.02 -9.67 1.81
N ASP A 122 1.65 -9.53 2.98
CA ASP A 122 1.49 -10.42 4.13
C ASP A 122 0.06 -10.52 4.68
N SER A 123 -0.80 -9.51 4.40
CA SER A 123 -2.21 -9.51 4.81
C SER A 123 -3.18 -9.81 3.67
N VAL A 124 -2.68 -10.00 2.44
CA VAL A 124 -3.51 -10.18 1.26
C VAL A 124 -4.20 -11.54 1.25
N LYS A 125 -5.50 -11.53 0.97
CA LYS A 125 -6.35 -12.74 0.82
C LYS A 125 -6.68 -13.05 -0.63
N SER A 126 -6.72 -12.06 -1.52
CA SER A 126 -7.00 -12.24 -2.93
C SER A 126 -6.01 -11.49 -3.81
N MET A 127 -5.49 -12.19 -4.82
CA MET A 127 -4.71 -11.68 -5.93
C MET A 127 -5.39 -12.01 -7.27
N ASN A 128 -6.73 -12.26 -7.22
CA ASN A 128 -7.52 -12.55 -8.40
C ASN A 128 -7.34 -11.47 -9.46
N ASN A 129 -7.03 -11.87 -10.70
CA ASN A 129 -6.81 -10.97 -11.84
C ASN A 129 -5.70 -9.91 -11.64
N MET A 130 -4.80 -10.01 -10.65
CA MET A 130 -3.89 -8.91 -10.30
C MET A 130 -3.08 -8.38 -11.47
N PHE A 131 -2.55 -9.24 -12.34
CA PHE A 131 -1.79 -8.90 -13.54
C PHE A 131 -2.49 -9.39 -14.83
N CYS A 132 -3.82 -9.54 -14.79
CA CYS A 132 -4.59 -9.99 -15.95
C CYS A 132 -4.42 -9.02 -17.13
N ALA A 133 -4.17 -9.53 -18.33
CA ALA A 133 -4.02 -8.77 -19.57
C ALA A 133 -2.91 -7.68 -19.54
N CYS A 134 -1.85 -7.87 -18.76
CA CYS A 134 -0.65 -7.02 -18.77
C CYS A 134 0.27 -7.40 -19.95
N SER A 135 -0.14 -7.07 -21.19
CA SER A 135 0.48 -7.60 -22.41
C SER A 135 1.86 -7.02 -22.72
N ASN A 136 2.22 -5.87 -22.15
CA ASN A 136 3.53 -5.22 -22.33
C ASN A 136 4.42 -5.27 -21.09
N LEU A 137 3.98 -5.94 -20.03
CA LEU A 137 4.80 -6.16 -18.84
C LEU A 137 5.65 -7.44 -19.06
N TYR A 138 6.93 -7.24 -19.39
CA TYR A 138 7.83 -8.34 -19.74
C TYR A 138 8.55 -8.92 -18.52
N ASN A 139 8.62 -8.18 -17.44
CA ASN A 139 9.24 -8.58 -16.18
C ASN A 139 8.53 -7.93 -14.99
N VAL A 140 8.47 -8.65 -13.88
CA VAL A 140 7.97 -8.14 -12.60
C VAL A 140 8.75 -8.83 -11.48
N ASP A 141 9.22 -8.04 -10.51
CA ASP A 141 9.88 -8.57 -9.32
C ASP A 141 8.85 -8.95 -8.26
N LEU A 142 8.63 -10.25 -8.08
CA LEU A 142 7.72 -10.83 -7.08
C LEU A 142 8.45 -11.43 -5.88
N SER A 143 9.77 -11.19 -5.74
CA SER A 143 10.59 -11.77 -4.69
C SER A 143 10.20 -11.32 -3.27
N HIS A 144 9.52 -10.18 -3.17
CA HIS A 144 9.04 -9.60 -1.92
C HIS A 144 7.60 -10.01 -1.56
N PHE A 145 6.93 -10.80 -2.41
CA PHE A 145 5.56 -11.22 -2.15
C PHE A 145 5.52 -12.32 -1.09
N ASN A 146 4.78 -12.06 -0.01
CA ASN A 146 4.36 -13.08 0.91
C ASN A 146 2.94 -13.54 0.56
N THR A 147 2.82 -14.77 0.06
CA THR A 147 1.54 -15.33 -0.39
C THR A 147 0.94 -16.35 0.58
N GLU A 148 1.51 -16.51 1.78
CA GLU A 148 1.09 -17.52 2.76
C GLU A 148 -0.40 -17.42 3.15
N ASN A 149 -0.94 -16.20 3.13
CA ASN A 149 -2.32 -15.90 3.50
C ASN A 149 -3.28 -15.79 2.31
N VAL A 150 -2.78 -15.93 1.07
CA VAL A 150 -3.60 -15.77 -0.13
C VAL A 150 -4.47 -17.01 -0.33
N GLU A 151 -5.76 -16.78 -0.55
CA GLU A 151 -6.77 -17.82 -0.75
C GLU A 151 -7.22 -17.91 -2.21
N ASP A 152 -7.12 -16.80 -2.97
CA ASP A 152 -7.54 -16.72 -4.37
C ASP A 152 -6.43 -16.11 -5.24
N MET A 153 -5.93 -16.90 -6.20
CA MET A 153 -4.97 -16.51 -7.24
C MET A 153 -5.54 -16.75 -8.65
N SER A 154 -6.87 -16.96 -8.74
CA SER A 154 -7.50 -17.22 -10.03
C SER A 154 -7.23 -16.08 -11.01
N ARG A 155 -6.90 -16.43 -12.25
CA ARG A 155 -6.62 -15.50 -13.34
C ARG A 155 -5.50 -14.49 -13.07
N MET A 156 -4.63 -14.71 -12.09
CA MET A 156 -3.61 -13.72 -11.68
C MET A 156 -2.76 -13.23 -12.87
N PHE A 157 -2.43 -14.10 -13.81
CA PHE A 157 -1.67 -13.81 -15.04
C PHE A 157 -2.47 -14.16 -16.32
N TYR A 158 -3.80 -14.15 -16.22
CA TYR A 158 -4.67 -14.45 -17.35
C TYR A 158 -4.41 -13.50 -18.52
N PHE A 159 -4.24 -14.03 -19.75
CA PHE A 159 -4.00 -13.25 -20.97
C PHE A 159 -2.77 -12.31 -20.89
N SER A 160 -1.82 -12.59 -20.00
CA SER A 160 -0.62 -11.76 -19.80
C SER A 160 0.47 -12.19 -20.77
N THR A 161 0.37 -11.72 -22.01
CA THR A 161 1.23 -12.15 -23.12
C THR A 161 2.61 -11.50 -23.11
N GLY A 162 2.89 -10.56 -22.20
CA GLY A 162 4.21 -9.95 -22.05
C GLY A 162 5.26 -10.89 -21.47
N PHE A 163 4.85 -11.78 -20.56
CA PHE A 163 5.80 -12.65 -19.85
C PHE A 163 6.25 -13.82 -20.71
N SER A 164 7.57 -13.97 -20.85
CA SER A 164 8.18 -15.22 -21.36
C SER A 164 8.66 -16.12 -20.21
N THR A 165 8.93 -15.53 -19.06
CA THR A 165 9.40 -16.20 -17.85
C THR A 165 8.74 -15.55 -16.63
N LEU A 166 8.32 -16.36 -15.66
CA LEU A 166 7.85 -15.90 -14.34
C LEU A 166 8.63 -16.62 -13.25
N ASP A 167 9.11 -15.84 -12.27
CA ASP A 167 9.72 -16.39 -11.06
C ASP A 167 8.71 -16.34 -9.91
N LEU A 168 8.14 -17.49 -9.58
CA LEU A 168 7.21 -17.74 -8.48
C LEU A 168 7.88 -18.57 -7.37
N SER A 169 9.23 -18.63 -7.32
CA SER A 169 9.96 -19.44 -6.34
C SER A 169 9.73 -18.98 -4.90
N TYR A 170 9.23 -17.78 -4.70
CA TYR A 170 8.88 -17.22 -3.39
C TYR A 170 7.41 -17.49 -2.98
N PHE A 171 6.59 -18.01 -3.88
CA PHE A 171 5.17 -18.23 -3.62
C PHE A 171 4.95 -19.47 -2.73
N ASN A 172 4.15 -19.27 -1.68
CA ASN A 172 3.58 -20.32 -0.87
C ASN A 172 2.08 -20.40 -1.14
N THR A 173 1.66 -21.46 -1.81
CA THR A 173 0.25 -21.63 -2.25
C THR A 173 -0.56 -22.59 -1.37
N LYS A 174 -0.05 -22.93 -0.18
CA LYS A 174 -0.72 -23.88 0.72
C LYS A 174 -2.11 -23.45 1.20
N SER A 175 -2.36 -22.13 1.24
CA SER A 175 -3.67 -21.58 1.64
C SER A 175 -4.58 -21.29 0.43
N VAL A 176 -4.07 -21.44 -0.79
CA VAL A 176 -4.80 -21.08 -2.01
C VAL A 176 -5.87 -22.13 -2.30
N LYS A 177 -7.10 -21.67 -2.48
CA LYS A 177 -8.28 -22.48 -2.79
C LYS A 177 -8.67 -22.42 -4.26
N ASP A 178 -8.39 -21.29 -4.91
CA ASP A 178 -8.69 -21.06 -6.32
C ASP A 178 -7.46 -20.57 -7.07
N MET A 179 -7.02 -21.34 -8.08
CA MET A 179 -5.97 -21.01 -9.04
C MET A 179 -6.49 -21.15 -10.48
N SER A 180 -7.82 -21.16 -10.66
CA SER A 180 -8.45 -21.37 -11.96
C SER A 180 -7.96 -20.33 -12.98
N GLU A 181 -7.63 -20.78 -14.17
CA GLU A 181 -7.21 -19.94 -15.27
C GLU A 181 -6.00 -19.03 -14.99
N MET A 182 -5.19 -19.32 -13.95
CA MET A 182 -4.08 -18.46 -13.50
C MET A 182 -3.15 -18.02 -14.64
N PHE A 183 -2.87 -18.90 -15.62
CA PHE A 183 -2.01 -18.65 -16.77
C PHE A 183 -2.73 -18.82 -18.11
N TYR A 184 -4.06 -18.85 -18.10
CA TYR A 184 -4.85 -19.10 -19.30
C TYR A 184 -4.62 -17.98 -20.33
N TRP A 185 -4.38 -18.35 -21.60
CA TRP A 185 -4.03 -17.44 -22.70
C TRP A 185 -2.74 -16.64 -22.56
N SER A 186 -1.84 -17.01 -21.65
CA SER A 186 -0.49 -16.44 -21.56
C SER A 186 0.46 -17.15 -22.55
N TYR A 187 0.21 -16.99 -23.83
CA TYR A 187 0.78 -17.80 -24.93
C TYR A 187 2.31 -17.75 -25.03
N TYR A 188 2.96 -16.70 -24.55
CA TYR A 188 4.41 -16.56 -24.63
C TYR A 188 5.14 -17.04 -23.38
N LEU A 189 4.39 -17.41 -22.34
CA LEU A 189 4.97 -17.93 -21.11
C LEU A 189 5.57 -19.31 -21.33
N GLY A 190 6.91 -19.37 -21.41
CA GLY A 190 7.66 -20.58 -21.68
C GLY A 190 8.27 -21.22 -20.44
N THR A 191 8.51 -20.44 -19.36
CA THR A 191 9.19 -20.92 -18.16
C THR A 191 8.55 -20.32 -16.92
N ILE A 192 8.27 -21.17 -15.93
CA ILE A 192 7.88 -20.79 -14.58
C ILE A 192 8.87 -21.40 -13.61
N PHE A 193 9.53 -20.59 -12.77
CA PHE A 193 10.27 -21.07 -11.62
C PHE A 193 9.31 -21.13 -10.44
N ALA A 194 9.28 -22.24 -9.74
CA ALA A 194 8.41 -22.46 -8.59
C ALA A 194 9.16 -23.19 -7.47
N SER A 195 8.81 -22.91 -6.22
CA SER A 195 9.35 -23.59 -5.05
C SER A 195 8.57 -24.89 -4.73
N GLU A 196 9.07 -25.66 -3.76
CA GLU A 196 8.35 -26.80 -3.21
C GLU A 196 7.06 -26.42 -2.48
N THR A 197 6.91 -25.14 -2.12
CA THR A 197 5.69 -24.61 -1.49
C THR A 197 4.64 -24.16 -2.50
N PHE A 198 4.96 -24.18 -3.79
CA PHE A 198 4.00 -23.98 -4.87
C PHE A 198 3.28 -25.31 -5.13
N THR A 199 2.13 -25.50 -4.52
CA THR A 199 1.35 -26.75 -4.57
C THR A 199 -0.09 -26.45 -4.97
N VAL A 200 -0.79 -27.48 -5.47
CA VAL A 200 -2.22 -27.45 -5.80
C VAL A 200 -3.06 -28.35 -4.87
N GLU A 201 -2.48 -28.81 -3.77
CA GLU A 201 -3.14 -29.76 -2.86
C GLU A 201 -4.38 -29.18 -2.16
N SER A 202 -4.45 -27.88 -1.98
CA SER A 202 -5.56 -27.16 -1.33
C SER A 202 -6.56 -26.54 -2.31
N VAL A 203 -6.33 -26.68 -3.63
CA VAL A 203 -7.19 -26.07 -4.68
C VAL A 203 -8.49 -26.90 -4.81
N GLU A 204 -9.64 -26.20 -4.76
CA GLU A 204 -11.00 -26.76 -4.85
C GLU A 204 -11.55 -26.76 -6.28
#